data_e48d0514696b36646a1a2caa80e76459
#
_entry.id   e48d0514696b36646a1a2caa80e76459
#
_cell.length_a   1.000
_cell.length_b   1.000
_cell.length_c   1.000
_cell.angle_alpha   90.00
_cell.angle_beta   90.00
_cell.angle_gamma   90.00
#
_symmetry.space_group_name_H-M   'P 1'
#
loop_
_entity.id
_entity.type
_entity.pdbx_description
1 polymer ?
#
loop_
_entity_poly.entity_id
_entity_poly.type
_entity_poly.pdbx_seq_one_letter_code
_entity_poly.pdbx_strand_id
1 'polypeptide(L)'
;MRCIMAQTAIRDVSLTSHIRDPGARVRELCNYACKVEIDPQIPPRRYLRSGHEMLRMAKVYQDEKNYEQAFILYTKFISLFVEKLPKHPDYKSAPVNDVTGIKKKVKLVFPIAEELKTILKKKYTEIEKKRQEEERLKQEELEREQERQRKEEEARQQEEEARNLEARSEAEARWLDEQERKLKELKEKELLKNIDQDSESNENTVKGENLAGLNNQRPSATAGNLTYIHNDLGEKPVEKNLMKDSQYPSIPDRELKKNLVISDYSTPSVNGAPNFDRSTKPDHFTSTGFSGLRQVIVPSDLMRKFMVLAEHNTLRNIETCGILAGKMVHDSFHITHVLVPKQSGTTDTCVAEDEEDLFMYQDPRDLITLGWIHTHPSQTAFLSSVDMHNQYGYQAMLPEAIAIVCAPKYQETGIFTLTSERGLPEIGQCRERGFHQHTKTPPLFDNCAHVSVVDTERIEMVDLRQK
;
A
#
# COMPACT_ATOMS: atom_id res chain seq x y z
N MET A 1 13.03 14.57 25.17
CA MET A 1 12.47 14.39 23.83
C MET A 1 11.52 13.19 23.68
N ARG A 2 11.54 12.21 24.60
CA ARG A 2 10.84 10.93 24.45
C ARG A 2 9.32 10.97 24.30
N CYS A 3 8.61 11.89 24.89
CA CYS A 3 7.14 11.75 25.04
C CYS A 3 6.29 12.53 24.02
N ILE A 4 6.79 13.65 23.50
CA ILE A 4 5.99 14.50 22.61
C ILE A 4 6.06 14.03 21.17
N MET A 5 7.21 13.49 20.77
CA MET A 5 7.52 13.15 19.40
C MET A 5 7.12 11.71 19.06
N ALA A 6 7.03 10.85 20.09
CA ALA A 6 6.63 9.45 19.94
C ALA A 6 5.25 9.23 19.32
N GLN A 7 4.39 10.25 19.38
CA GLN A 7 3.05 10.19 18.81
C GLN A 7 2.98 10.82 17.41
N THR A 8 4.12 11.24 16.86
CA THR A 8 4.18 11.94 15.57
C THR A 8 4.62 11.09 14.40
N ALA A 9 5.08 9.85 14.62
CA ALA A 9 5.36 8.94 13.53
C ALA A 9 4.07 8.62 12.77
N ILE A 10 3.86 9.36 11.70
CA ILE A 10 2.74 9.13 10.80
C ILE A 10 3.18 8.03 9.85
N ARG A 11 2.74 6.84 10.17
CA ARG A 11 2.65 5.79 9.19
C ARG A 11 1.51 6.15 8.24
N ASP A 12 1.88 6.30 6.99
CA ASP A 12 1.01 6.22 5.83
C ASP A 12 -0.21 7.14 5.75
N VAL A 13 -0.31 7.78 4.62
CA VAL A 13 -1.51 8.37 4.00
C VAL A 13 -2.69 7.36 4.02
N SER A 14 -2.44 6.09 4.36
CA SER A 14 -3.45 5.04 4.47
C SER A 14 -4.32 5.14 5.72
N LEU A 15 -3.92 5.89 6.76
CA LEU A 15 -4.66 5.96 8.02
C LEU A 15 -6.14 6.35 7.85
N THR A 16 -6.44 7.14 6.85
CA THR A 16 -7.78 7.64 6.57
C THR A 16 -8.31 7.29 5.17
N SER A 17 -7.54 6.53 4.37
CA SER A 17 -7.90 6.19 2.99
C SER A 17 -9.17 5.35 2.88
N HIS A 18 -9.49 4.56 3.91
CA HIS A 18 -10.70 3.76 4.01
C HIS A 18 -11.96 4.61 4.28
N ILE A 19 -11.81 5.86 4.74
CA ILE A 19 -12.93 6.75 5.05
C ILE A 19 -13.39 7.45 3.77
N ARG A 20 -14.62 7.16 3.35
CA ARG A 20 -15.21 7.72 2.11
C ARG A 20 -15.66 9.17 2.27
N ASP A 21 -16.29 9.51 3.40
CA ASP A 21 -16.76 10.88 3.63
C ASP A 21 -15.59 11.87 3.81
N PRO A 22 -15.44 12.89 2.93
CA PRO A 22 -14.38 13.87 3.02
C PRO A 22 -14.31 14.60 4.36
N GLY A 23 -15.48 14.89 4.95
CA GLY A 23 -15.56 15.56 6.25
C GLY A 23 -15.11 14.67 7.40
N ALA A 24 -15.51 13.39 7.40
CA ALA A 24 -15.08 12.41 8.39
C ALA A 24 -13.57 12.16 8.29
N ARG A 25 -13.04 12.09 7.07
CA ARG A 25 -11.60 11.90 6.84
C ARG A 25 -10.77 13.03 7.45
N VAL A 26 -11.18 14.29 7.26
CA VAL A 26 -10.50 15.44 7.87
C VAL A 26 -10.66 15.44 9.40
N ARG A 27 -11.85 15.07 9.93
CA ARG A 27 -12.06 14.94 11.38
C ARG A 27 -11.13 13.90 12.00
N GLU A 28 -10.92 12.76 11.33
CA GLU A 28 -10.04 11.72 11.84
C GLU A 28 -8.57 12.16 11.86
N LEU A 29 -8.11 12.89 10.84
CA LEU A 29 -6.78 13.53 10.85
C LEU A 29 -6.63 14.50 12.03
N CYS A 30 -7.66 15.29 12.31
CA CYS A 30 -7.67 16.21 13.45
C CYS A 30 -7.62 15.44 14.79
N ASN A 31 -8.46 14.41 14.94
CA ASN A 31 -8.47 13.54 16.12
C ASN A 31 -7.10 12.89 16.36
N TYR A 32 -6.49 12.38 15.30
CA TYR A 32 -5.15 11.81 15.35
C TYR A 32 -4.12 12.85 15.82
N ALA A 33 -4.15 14.05 15.25
CA ALA A 33 -3.25 15.13 15.60
C ALA A 33 -3.41 15.60 17.05
N CYS A 34 -4.63 15.56 17.60
CA CYS A 34 -4.92 15.98 18.98
C CYS A 34 -4.54 14.94 20.05
N LYS A 35 -4.17 13.70 19.68
CA LYS A 35 -3.72 12.64 20.59
C LYS A 35 -2.31 12.88 21.15
N VAL A 36 -1.92 14.14 21.34
CA VAL A 36 -0.62 14.50 21.94
C VAL A 36 -0.76 14.43 23.48
N GLU A 37 0.16 13.74 24.12
CA GLU A 37 0.28 13.69 25.56
C GLU A 37 1.56 14.37 26.04
N ILE A 38 1.53 14.91 27.24
CA ILE A 38 2.69 15.49 27.91
C ILE A 38 3.13 14.58 29.06
N ASP A 39 4.44 14.46 29.23
CA ASP A 39 5.05 13.79 30.38
C ASP A 39 5.40 14.86 31.42
N PRO A 40 4.83 14.80 32.64
CA PRO A 40 5.13 15.77 33.70
C PRO A 40 6.60 15.81 34.12
N GLN A 41 7.40 14.80 33.78
CA GLN A 41 8.80 14.74 34.12
C GLN A 41 9.72 15.41 33.08
N ILE A 42 9.18 15.75 31.90
CA ILE A 42 9.93 16.46 30.86
C ILE A 42 9.74 17.96 31.05
N PRO A 43 10.81 18.73 31.29
CA PRO A 43 10.69 20.17 31.49
C PRO A 43 9.95 20.89 30.36
N PRO A 44 9.06 21.86 30.65
CA PRO A 44 8.31 22.62 29.66
C PRO A 44 9.17 23.23 28.55
N ARG A 45 10.41 23.61 28.84
CA ARG A 45 11.36 24.17 27.88
C ARG A 45 11.66 23.20 26.73
N ARG A 46 11.71 21.89 26.98
CA ARG A 46 11.90 20.91 25.89
C ARG A 46 10.69 20.84 24.95
N TYR A 47 9.49 21.01 25.49
CA TYR A 47 8.28 21.12 24.66
C TYR A 47 8.29 22.35 23.77
N LEU A 48 8.71 23.49 24.32
CA LEU A 48 8.82 24.75 23.55
C LEU A 48 9.77 24.60 22.36
N ARG A 49 10.92 23.93 22.55
CA ARG A 49 11.87 23.62 21.45
C ARG A 49 11.26 22.69 20.40
N SER A 50 10.65 21.60 20.85
CA SER A 50 9.97 20.67 19.94
C SER A 50 8.89 21.34 19.11
N GLY A 51 8.20 22.34 19.67
CA GLY A 51 7.22 23.12 18.94
C GLY A 51 7.82 23.93 17.80
N HIS A 52 9.01 24.45 17.96
CA HIS A 52 9.69 25.16 16.86
C HIS A 52 10.02 24.21 15.71
N GLU A 53 10.51 23.02 16.03
CA GLU A 53 10.83 21.99 15.04
C GLU A 53 9.57 21.47 14.32
N MET A 54 8.47 21.26 15.06
CA MET A 54 7.18 20.92 14.44
C MET A 54 6.75 21.96 13.41
N LEU A 55 6.88 23.25 13.72
CA LEU A 55 6.50 24.32 12.80
C LEU A 55 7.39 24.35 11.55
N ARG A 56 8.69 24.13 11.73
CA ARG A 56 9.64 24.06 10.62
C ARG A 56 9.26 22.93 9.66
N MET A 57 9.05 21.73 10.20
CA MET A 57 8.64 20.57 9.41
C MET A 57 7.27 20.77 8.79
N ALA A 58 6.30 21.35 9.52
CA ALA A 58 4.97 21.63 8.97
C ALA A 58 5.05 22.56 7.75
N LYS A 59 5.91 23.57 7.81
CA LYS A 59 6.14 24.48 6.68
C LYS A 59 6.78 23.76 5.50
N VAL A 60 7.77 22.92 5.72
CA VAL A 60 8.39 22.08 4.67
C VAL A 60 7.32 21.25 3.96
N TYR A 61 6.50 20.50 4.71
CA TYR A 61 5.40 19.71 4.12
C TYR A 61 4.37 20.57 3.38
N GLN A 62 4.09 21.77 3.87
CA GLN A 62 3.20 22.71 3.18
C GLN A 62 3.78 23.18 1.85
N ASP A 63 5.06 23.54 1.81
CA ASP A 63 5.77 23.98 0.61
C ASP A 63 5.84 22.86 -0.44
N GLU A 64 5.95 21.60 -0.01
CA GLU A 64 5.88 20.39 -0.84
C GLU A 64 4.48 19.98 -1.27
N LYS A 65 3.44 20.73 -0.86
CA LYS A 65 2.03 20.39 -1.10
C LYS A 65 1.59 19.08 -0.43
N ASN A 66 2.35 18.58 0.54
CA ASN A 66 1.94 17.48 1.42
C ASN A 66 1.04 18.03 2.53
N TYR A 67 -0.15 18.44 2.14
CA TYR A 67 -1.09 19.14 3.02
C TYR A 67 -1.59 18.31 4.20
N GLU A 68 -1.61 16.98 4.07
CA GLU A 68 -2.01 16.08 5.16
C GLU A 68 -1.02 16.13 6.31
N GLN A 69 0.28 15.98 6.01
CA GLN A 69 1.35 16.04 6.99
C GLN A 69 1.48 17.43 7.61
N ALA A 70 1.41 18.47 6.77
CA ALA A 70 1.41 19.84 7.23
C ALA A 70 0.26 20.11 8.22
N PHE A 71 -0.96 19.71 7.86
CA PHE A 71 -2.15 19.87 8.71
C PHE A 71 -2.02 19.14 10.06
N ILE A 72 -1.52 17.91 10.03
CA ILE A 72 -1.31 17.13 11.26
C ILE A 72 -0.31 17.83 12.19
N LEU A 73 0.84 18.27 11.66
CA LEU A 73 1.86 18.93 12.50
C LEU A 73 1.39 20.29 13.03
N TYR A 74 0.73 21.10 12.22
CA TYR A 74 0.16 22.36 12.71
C TYR A 74 -0.92 22.13 13.77
N THR A 75 -1.79 21.15 13.58
CA THR A 75 -2.83 20.78 14.55
C THR A 75 -2.23 20.24 15.85
N LYS A 76 -1.20 19.38 15.76
CA LYS A 76 -0.44 18.92 16.94
C LYS A 76 0.18 20.05 17.71
N PHE A 77 0.80 20.99 17.00
CA PHE A 77 1.38 22.17 17.61
C PHE A 77 0.32 22.99 18.37
N ILE A 78 -0.83 23.22 17.76
CA ILE A 78 -1.94 23.96 18.41
C ILE A 78 -2.41 23.21 19.64
N SER A 79 -2.73 21.92 19.54
CA SER A 79 -3.22 21.11 20.68
C SER A 79 -2.19 21.06 21.81
N LEU A 80 -0.91 20.86 21.49
CA LEU A 80 0.17 20.84 22.47
C LEU A 80 0.23 22.15 23.28
N PHE A 81 0.27 23.28 22.60
CA PHE A 81 0.57 24.56 23.23
C PHE A 81 -0.66 25.29 23.78
N VAL A 82 -1.86 24.98 23.30
CA VAL A 82 -3.10 25.58 23.79
C VAL A 82 -3.75 24.72 24.88
N GLU A 83 -3.75 23.39 24.71
CA GLU A 83 -4.54 22.51 25.57
C GLU A 83 -3.73 21.71 26.58
N LYS A 84 -2.53 21.23 26.18
CA LYS A 84 -1.77 20.25 26.93
C LYS A 84 -0.70 20.91 27.82
N LEU A 85 0.24 21.62 27.22
CA LEU A 85 1.38 22.19 27.95
C LEU A 85 0.98 23.15 29.07
N PRO A 86 -0.08 23.97 28.99
CA PRO A 86 -0.54 24.79 30.11
C PRO A 86 -0.94 24.00 31.36
N LYS A 87 -1.21 22.69 31.21
CA LYS A 87 -1.55 21.80 32.34
C LYS A 87 -0.32 21.13 32.96
N HIS A 88 0.87 21.38 32.44
CA HIS A 88 2.11 20.83 32.98
C HIS A 88 2.39 21.40 34.37
N PRO A 89 2.78 20.58 35.37
CA PRO A 89 3.05 21.06 36.74
C PRO A 89 4.02 22.23 36.79
N ASP A 90 5.11 22.13 36.01
CA ASP A 90 6.18 23.14 35.97
C ASP A 90 5.99 24.20 34.89
N TYR A 91 4.79 24.34 34.31
CA TYR A 91 4.57 25.32 33.22
C TYR A 91 4.95 26.75 33.61
N LYS A 92 4.76 27.11 34.87
CA LYS A 92 5.12 28.44 35.39
C LYS A 92 6.62 28.68 35.46
N SER A 93 7.44 27.63 35.45
CA SER A 93 8.90 27.72 35.46
C SER A 93 9.50 27.99 34.06
N ALA A 94 8.67 27.87 33.00
CA ALA A 94 9.10 28.12 31.64
C ALA A 94 9.47 29.61 31.42
N PRO A 95 10.51 29.90 30.64
CA PRO A 95 10.89 31.27 30.33
C PRO A 95 9.73 32.06 29.69
N VAL A 96 9.41 33.21 30.25
CA VAL A 96 8.26 34.04 29.82
C VAL A 96 8.35 34.43 28.35
N ASN A 97 9.57 34.70 27.88
CA ASN A 97 9.83 35.07 26.49
C ASN A 97 9.48 33.93 25.51
N ASP A 98 9.87 32.71 25.86
CA ASP A 98 9.60 31.53 25.04
C ASP A 98 8.10 31.25 24.98
N VAL A 99 7.41 31.28 26.13
CA VAL A 99 5.96 31.12 26.19
C VAL A 99 5.23 32.19 25.38
N THR A 100 5.69 33.44 25.46
CA THR A 100 5.10 34.53 24.70
C THR A 100 5.37 34.40 23.20
N GLY A 101 6.58 33.96 22.82
CA GLY A 101 6.96 33.64 21.45
C GLY A 101 6.06 32.56 20.84
N ILE A 102 5.87 31.46 21.56
CA ILE A 102 4.99 30.37 21.15
C ILE A 102 3.52 30.82 21.02
N LYS A 103 3.01 31.58 21.97
CA LYS A 103 1.65 32.14 21.89
C LYS A 103 1.43 33.01 20.64
N LYS A 104 2.43 33.78 20.24
CA LYS A 104 2.40 34.56 18.98
C LYS A 104 2.36 33.61 17.78
N LYS A 105 3.22 32.56 17.78
CA LYS A 105 3.24 31.56 16.69
C LYS A 105 1.91 30.78 16.59
N VAL A 106 1.28 30.42 17.70
CA VAL A 106 -0.05 29.77 17.71
C VAL A 106 -1.08 30.65 16.95
N LYS A 107 -1.09 31.96 17.21
CA LYS A 107 -2.02 32.88 16.54
C LYS A 107 -1.80 32.93 15.01
N LEU A 108 -0.57 32.79 14.55
CA LEU A 108 -0.21 32.78 13.13
C LEU A 108 -0.56 31.44 12.47
N VAL A 109 -0.41 30.35 13.20
CA VAL A 109 -0.61 28.97 12.70
C VAL A 109 -2.09 28.60 12.59
N PHE A 110 -2.93 29.17 13.44
CA PHE A 110 -4.36 28.82 13.47
C PHE A 110 -5.05 29.02 12.11
N PRO A 111 -4.92 30.19 11.45
CA PRO A 111 -5.52 30.40 10.13
C PRO A 111 -4.91 29.48 9.06
N ILE A 112 -3.61 29.15 9.15
CA ILE A 112 -2.96 28.21 8.22
C ILE A 112 -3.58 26.81 8.34
N ALA A 113 -3.78 26.33 9.57
CA ALA A 113 -4.42 25.04 9.80
C ALA A 113 -5.86 24.99 9.26
N GLU A 114 -6.64 26.05 9.42
CA GLU A 114 -8.02 26.13 8.87
C GLU A 114 -8.04 26.20 7.34
N GLU A 115 -7.06 26.89 6.73
CA GLU A 115 -6.90 26.89 5.27
C GLU A 115 -6.57 25.48 4.75
N LEU A 116 -5.60 24.80 5.36
CA LEU A 116 -5.21 23.43 5.01
C LEU A 116 -6.38 22.44 5.16
N LYS A 117 -7.18 22.59 6.20
CA LYS A 117 -8.40 21.82 6.40
C LYS A 117 -9.39 21.98 5.24
N THR A 118 -9.52 23.22 4.74
CA THR A 118 -10.37 23.51 3.59
C THR A 118 -9.82 22.90 2.30
N ILE A 119 -8.52 23.00 2.08
CA ILE A 119 -7.82 22.39 0.94
C ILE A 119 -7.99 20.88 0.95
N LEU A 120 -7.75 20.24 2.10
CA LEU A 120 -7.89 18.79 2.26
C LEU A 120 -9.33 18.32 2.00
N LYS A 121 -10.33 19.05 2.52
CA LYS A 121 -11.73 18.72 2.27
C LYS A 121 -12.06 18.76 0.77
N LYS A 122 -11.59 19.78 0.05
CA LYS A 122 -11.76 19.88 -1.40
C LYS A 122 -11.06 18.71 -2.12
N LYS A 123 -9.79 18.45 -1.79
CA LYS A 123 -9.00 17.34 -2.37
C LYS A 123 -9.71 15.99 -2.19
N TYR A 124 -10.22 15.71 -0.99
CA TYR A 124 -10.92 14.44 -0.72
C TYR A 124 -12.28 14.36 -1.43
N THR A 125 -12.98 15.49 -1.59
CA THR A 125 -14.21 15.54 -2.36
C THR A 125 -13.96 15.22 -3.84
N GLU A 126 -12.87 15.72 -4.41
CA GLU A 126 -12.49 15.41 -5.79
C GLU A 126 -12.08 13.94 -5.98
N ILE A 127 -11.33 13.40 -5.03
CA ILE A 127 -10.94 11.98 -5.04
C ILE A 127 -12.19 11.09 -4.99
N GLU A 128 -13.13 11.40 -4.11
CA GLU A 128 -14.38 10.63 -3.98
C GLU A 128 -15.24 10.71 -5.24
N LYS A 129 -15.37 11.90 -5.85
CA LYS A 129 -16.08 12.07 -7.12
C LYS A 129 -15.45 11.23 -8.25
N LYS A 130 -14.11 11.25 -8.37
CA LYS A 130 -13.41 10.42 -9.37
C LYS A 130 -13.66 8.93 -9.14
N ARG A 131 -13.62 8.49 -7.89
CA ARG A 131 -13.87 7.09 -7.54
C ARG A 131 -15.31 6.67 -7.88
N GLN A 132 -16.29 7.51 -7.54
CA GLN A 132 -17.70 7.25 -7.88
C GLN A 132 -17.91 7.17 -9.39
N GLU A 133 -17.24 8.04 -10.14
CA GLU A 133 -17.30 8.00 -11.60
C GLU A 133 -16.65 6.73 -12.18
N GLU A 134 -15.51 6.32 -11.63
CA GLU A 134 -14.87 5.04 -12.03
C GLU A 134 -15.74 3.83 -11.67
N GLU A 135 -16.37 3.82 -10.49
CA GLU A 135 -17.31 2.77 -10.07
C GLU A 135 -18.51 2.72 -11.02
N ARG A 136 -19.05 3.89 -11.40
CA ARG A 136 -20.17 3.98 -12.37
C ARG A 136 -19.80 3.42 -13.75
N LEU A 137 -18.62 3.83 -14.28
CA LEU A 137 -18.16 3.34 -15.59
C LEU A 137 -17.93 1.83 -15.58
N LYS A 138 -17.36 1.27 -14.51
CA LYS A 138 -17.19 -0.18 -14.35
C LYS A 138 -18.54 -0.92 -14.30
N GLN A 139 -19.51 -0.33 -13.62
CA GLN A 139 -20.85 -0.91 -13.56
C GLN A 139 -21.53 -0.92 -14.94
N GLU A 140 -21.44 0.19 -15.68
CA GLU A 140 -21.96 0.28 -17.04
C GLU A 140 -21.28 -0.70 -18.02
N GLU A 141 -19.96 -0.90 -17.85
CA GLU A 141 -19.22 -1.88 -18.65
C GLU A 141 -19.66 -3.30 -18.36
N LEU A 142 -19.84 -3.63 -17.08
CA LEU A 142 -20.34 -4.95 -16.66
C LEU A 142 -21.76 -5.23 -17.18
N GLU A 143 -22.64 -4.24 -17.14
CA GLU A 143 -24.01 -4.36 -17.67
C GLU A 143 -24.02 -4.57 -19.18
N ARG A 144 -23.17 -3.86 -19.93
CA ARG A 144 -23.02 -4.05 -21.38
C ARG A 144 -22.48 -5.46 -21.70
N GLU A 145 -21.53 -5.95 -20.91
CA GLU A 145 -20.98 -7.28 -21.09
C GLU A 145 -22.05 -8.36 -20.82
N GLN A 146 -22.84 -8.22 -19.75
CA GLN A 146 -23.93 -9.12 -19.45
C GLN A 146 -25.02 -9.10 -20.54
N GLU A 147 -25.35 -7.92 -21.07
CA GLU A 147 -26.30 -7.80 -22.17
C GLU A 147 -25.77 -8.47 -23.45
N ARG A 148 -24.46 -8.31 -23.75
CA ARG A 148 -23.83 -8.98 -24.88
C ARG A 148 -23.92 -10.51 -24.75
N GLN A 149 -23.55 -11.05 -23.57
CA GLN A 149 -23.63 -12.49 -23.29
C GLN A 149 -25.04 -13.02 -23.42
N ARG A 150 -26.04 -12.29 -22.93
CA ARG A 150 -27.45 -12.67 -23.06
C ARG A 150 -27.89 -12.73 -24.53
N LYS A 151 -27.53 -11.71 -25.33
CA LYS A 151 -27.84 -11.71 -26.78
C LYS A 151 -27.14 -12.83 -27.53
N GLU A 152 -25.90 -13.16 -27.19
CA GLU A 152 -25.18 -14.28 -27.77
C GLU A 152 -25.83 -15.64 -27.39
N GLU A 153 -26.28 -15.77 -26.16
CA GLU A 153 -27.00 -16.97 -25.70
C GLU A 153 -28.35 -17.10 -26.40
N GLU A 154 -29.12 -16.02 -26.52
CA GLU A 154 -30.40 -15.99 -27.23
C GLU A 154 -30.22 -16.36 -28.74
N ALA A 155 -29.19 -15.82 -29.36
CA ALA A 155 -28.85 -16.14 -30.75
C ALA A 155 -28.45 -17.59 -30.94
N ARG A 156 -27.69 -18.17 -30.01
CA ARG A 156 -27.29 -19.59 -30.03
C ARG A 156 -28.51 -20.50 -29.85
N GLN A 157 -29.44 -20.17 -28.96
CA GLN A 157 -30.70 -20.93 -28.78
C GLN A 157 -31.55 -20.88 -30.04
N GLN A 158 -31.70 -19.73 -30.69
CA GLN A 158 -32.42 -19.61 -31.94
C GLN A 158 -31.80 -20.41 -33.08
N GLU A 159 -30.47 -20.44 -33.17
CA GLU A 159 -29.76 -21.24 -34.17
C GLU A 159 -29.92 -22.75 -33.92
N GLU A 160 -29.91 -23.16 -32.63
CA GLU A 160 -30.18 -24.57 -32.26
C GLU A 160 -31.63 -24.98 -32.57
N GLU A 161 -32.61 -24.11 -32.26
CA GLU A 161 -33.99 -24.35 -32.61
C GLU A 161 -34.20 -24.45 -34.13
N ALA A 162 -33.57 -23.58 -34.90
CA ALA A 162 -33.61 -23.61 -36.37
C ALA A 162 -33.02 -24.92 -36.91
N ARG A 163 -31.87 -25.37 -36.42
CA ARG A 163 -31.28 -26.68 -36.80
C ARG A 163 -32.15 -27.85 -36.44
N ASN A 164 -32.79 -27.81 -35.27
CA ASN A 164 -33.72 -28.86 -34.84
C ASN A 164 -34.96 -28.91 -35.71
N LEU A 165 -35.48 -27.75 -36.15
CA LEU A 165 -36.62 -27.69 -37.05
C LEU A 165 -36.26 -28.24 -38.45
N GLU A 166 -35.09 -27.88 -38.97
CA GLU A 166 -34.58 -28.36 -40.26
C GLU A 166 -34.36 -29.87 -40.21
N ALA A 167 -33.75 -30.40 -39.16
CA ALA A 167 -33.56 -31.85 -38.98
C ALA A 167 -34.89 -32.63 -38.88
N ARG A 168 -35.93 -32.04 -38.26
CA ARG A 168 -37.27 -32.62 -38.23
C ARG A 168 -37.92 -32.65 -39.61
N SER A 169 -37.80 -31.57 -40.38
CA SER A 169 -38.35 -31.48 -41.72
C SER A 169 -37.68 -32.49 -42.67
N GLU A 170 -36.35 -32.64 -42.59
CA GLU A 170 -35.61 -33.68 -43.34
C GLU A 170 -35.99 -35.09 -42.94
N ALA A 171 -36.19 -35.35 -41.64
CA ALA A 171 -36.63 -36.65 -41.17
C ALA A 171 -38.02 -37.03 -41.67
N GLU A 172 -38.94 -36.03 -41.67
CA GLU A 172 -40.29 -36.21 -42.23
C GLU A 172 -40.26 -36.44 -43.73
N ALA A 173 -39.43 -35.70 -44.47
CA ALA A 173 -39.24 -35.91 -45.90
C ALA A 173 -38.70 -37.31 -46.22
N ARG A 174 -37.71 -37.82 -45.48
CA ARG A 174 -37.15 -39.18 -45.63
C ARG A 174 -38.20 -40.25 -45.27
N TRP A 175 -39.02 -40.02 -44.26
CA TRP A 175 -40.09 -40.93 -43.91
C TRP A 175 -41.17 -41.01 -44.99
N LEU A 176 -41.56 -39.89 -45.58
CA LEU A 176 -42.50 -39.82 -46.72
C LEU A 176 -41.94 -40.56 -47.95
N ASP A 177 -40.68 -40.37 -48.27
CA ASP A 177 -40.00 -41.04 -49.41
C ASP A 177 -39.93 -42.57 -49.21
N GLU A 178 -39.72 -43.02 -47.96
CA GLU A 178 -39.72 -44.40 -47.61
C GLU A 178 -41.16 -45.02 -47.70
N GLN A 179 -42.21 -44.31 -47.32
CA GLN A 179 -43.59 -44.75 -47.45
C GLN A 179 -43.98 -44.82 -48.95
N GLU A 180 -43.59 -43.90 -49.76
CA GLU A 180 -43.84 -43.90 -51.18
C GLU A 180 -43.12 -45.04 -51.86
N ARG A 181 -41.90 -45.40 -51.48
CA ARG A 181 -41.14 -46.52 -51.96
C ARG A 181 -41.88 -47.84 -51.58
N LYS A 182 -42.28 -47.98 -50.34
CA LYS A 182 -43.09 -49.22 -49.88
C LYS A 182 -44.38 -49.33 -50.62
N LEU A 183 -45.07 -48.25 -50.90
CA LEU A 183 -46.29 -48.25 -51.69
C LEU A 183 -46.05 -48.69 -53.16
N LYS A 184 -44.95 -48.21 -53.75
CA LYS A 184 -44.55 -48.66 -55.12
C LYS A 184 -44.21 -50.15 -55.13
N GLU A 185 -43.47 -50.66 -54.17
CA GLU A 185 -43.16 -52.08 -54.04
C GLU A 185 -44.44 -52.98 -53.86
N LEU A 186 -45.38 -52.44 -53.06
CA LEU A 186 -46.69 -53.19 -52.85
C LEU A 186 -47.49 -53.22 -54.18
N LYS A 187 -47.57 -52.09 -54.87
CA LYS A 187 -48.25 -52.04 -56.20
C LYS A 187 -47.59 -52.96 -57.24
N GLU A 188 -46.28 -53.03 -57.24
CA GLU A 188 -45.51 -53.88 -58.13
C GLU A 188 -45.72 -55.38 -57.78
N LYS A 189 -45.79 -55.77 -56.48
CA LYS A 189 -46.11 -57.07 -56.03
C LYS A 189 -47.59 -57.44 -56.30
N GLU A 190 -48.53 -56.52 -56.24
CA GLU A 190 -49.91 -56.71 -56.62
C GLU A 190 -50.04 -56.90 -58.16
N LEU A 191 -49.30 -56.14 -58.94
CA LEU A 191 -49.26 -56.29 -60.38
C LEU A 191 -48.68 -57.62 -60.78
N LEU A 192 -47.60 -58.09 -60.15
CA LEU A 192 -47.06 -59.43 -60.37
C LEU A 192 -47.99 -60.51 -59.98
N LYS A 193 -48.74 -60.40 -58.88
CA LYS A 193 -49.78 -61.38 -58.48
C LYS A 193 -50.94 -61.43 -59.47
N ASN A 194 -51.32 -60.32 -60.06
CA ASN A 194 -52.39 -60.29 -61.03
C ASN A 194 -51.89 -60.87 -62.41
N ILE A 195 -50.62 -60.79 -62.70
CA ILE A 195 -50.02 -61.44 -63.89
C ILE A 195 -49.96 -62.97 -63.70
N ASP A 196 -49.65 -63.45 -62.49
CA ASP A 196 -49.65 -64.90 -62.18
C ASP A 196 -51.09 -65.49 -62.07
N GLN A 197 -52.11 -64.70 -61.77
CA GLN A 197 -53.51 -65.10 -61.71
C GLN A 197 -54.20 -65.11 -63.10
N ASP A 198 -53.73 -64.34 -64.08
CA ASP A 198 -54.23 -64.37 -65.45
C ASP A 198 -53.68 -65.55 -66.27
N SER A 199 -52.78 -66.34 -65.73
CA SER A 199 -52.25 -67.55 -66.33
C SER A 199 -52.95 -68.83 -65.88
N GLU A 200 -53.87 -68.83 -64.87
CA GLU A 200 -54.56 -70.05 -64.34
C GLU A 200 -56.10 -69.97 -64.21
N SER A 201 -56.78 -69.04 -64.92
CA SER A 201 -58.22 -69.20 -64.93
C SER A 201 -58.86 -68.76 -66.22
N ASN A 202 -58.74 -69.64 -67.16
CA ASN A 202 -59.88 -69.86 -68.09
C ASN A 202 -60.67 -70.98 -67.53
N GLU A 203 -61.70 -70.67 -66.82
CA GLU A 203 -63.03 -71.36 -66.82
C GLU A 203 -63.93 -70.91 -65.66
N ASN A 204 -65.09 -70.50 -66.06
CA ASN A 204 -66.36 -70.43 -65.37
C ASN A 204 -66.75 -69.28 -64.43
N THR A 205 -67.51 -68.39 -65.04
CA THR A 205 -68.92 -68.13 -64.76
C THR A 205 -69.37 -67.50 -63.44
N VAL A 206 -69.88 -66.25 -63.61
CA VAL A 206 -71.23 -65.80 -63.21
C VAL A 206 -71.51 -65.42 -61.75
N LYS A 207 -72.02 -64.20 -61.66
CA LYS A 207 -72.94 -63.65 -60.64
C LYS A 207 -72.27 -63.28 -59.28
N GLY A 208 -72.47 -62.15 -58.75
CA GLY A 208 -73.50 -61.17 -58.77
C GLY A 208 -73.28 -60.21 -57.58
N GLU A 209 -73.68 -59.00 -57.81
CA GLU A 209 -74.33 -58.14 -56.92
C GLU A 209 -73.63 -57.55 -55.65
N ASN A 210 -73.35 -56.27 -55.73
CA ASN A 210 -73.94 -55.20 -54.92
C ASN A 210 -73.40 -54.85 -53.54
N LEU A 211 -73.26 -53.60 -53.50
CA LEU A 211 -73.56 -52.56 -52.51
C LEU A 211 -72.54 -52.24 -51.44
N ALA A 212 -72.09 -51.02 -51.60
CA ALA A 212 -72.34 -49.85 -50.80
C ALA A 212 -71.67 -49.75 -49.43
N GLY A 213 -71.06 -48.68 -49.24
CA GLY A 213 -71.27 -47.86 -48.05
C GLY A 213 -70.03 -47.39 -47.29
N LEU A 214 -69.75 -46.15 -47.53
CA LEU A 214 -69.46 -45.12 -46.48
C LEU A 214 -68.46 -45.50 -45.37
N ASN A 215 -67.48 -44.83 -45.03
CA ASN A 215 -67.56 -43.47 -44.52
C ASN A 215 -66.19 -42.92 -44.15
N ASN A 216 -65.98 -41.72 -44.46
CA ASN A 216 -64.99 -40.82 -43.87
C ASN A 216 -65.00 -40.84 -42.36
N GLN A 217 -63.86 -40.85 -41.71
CA GLN A 217 -63.66 -40.01 -40.54
C GLN A 217 -62.17 -39.79 -40.27
N ARG A 218 -61.79 -38.55 -40.38
CA ARG A 218 -60.62 -37.97 -39.67
C ARG A 218 -60.94 -37.91 -38.18
N PRO A 219 -59.99 -37.94 -37.31
CA PRO A 219 -60.07 -37.20 -36.05
C PRO A 219 -59.10 -36.01 -36.04
N SER A 220 -59.70 -34.91 -35.74
CA SER A 220 -59.19 -33.58 -35.47
C SER A 220 -58.31 -33.57 -34.22
N ALA A 221 -57.45 -32.55 -34.25
CA ALA A 221 -56.71 -32.03 -33.13
C ALA A 221 -57.63 -31.68 -31.95
N THR A 222 -57.17 -31.94 -30.75
CA THR A 222 -57.61 -31.21 -29.56
C THR A 222 -56.44 -30.83 -28.72
N ALA A 223 -56.35 -29.53 -28.55
CA ALA A 223 -55.56 -28.84 -27.54
C ALA A 223 -56.11 -29.20 -26.14
N GLY A 224 -55.29 -29.39 -25.21
CA GLY A 224 -55.62 -29.52 -23.80
C GLY A 224 -54.68 -28.70 -22.95
N ASN A 225 -55.23 -27.62 -22.47
CA ASN A 225 -54.72 -26.69 -21.47
C ASN A 225 -54.65 -27.33 -20.06
N LEU A 226 -53.94 -26.65 -19.19
CA LEU A 226 -54.06 -26.58 -17.72
C LEU A 226 -53.21 -27.62 -16.98
N THR A 227 -52.55 -27.27 -15.90
CA THR A 227 -52.84 -26.32 -14.81
C THR A 227 -51.60 -26.15 -13.95
N TYR A 228 -51.48 -24.96 -13.39
CA TYR A 228 -50.71 -24.61 -12.22
C TYR A 228 -50.95 -25.55 -11.04
N ILE A 229 -49.86 -25.87 -10.31
CA ILE A 229 -49.97 -26.13 -8.89
C ILE A 229 -48.78 -25.47 -8.21
N HIS A 230 -49.09 -24.42 -7.46
CA HIS A 230 -48.36 -23.90 -6.32
C HIS A 230 -48.29 -24.98 -5.22
N ASN A 231 -47.17 -25.16 -4.63
CA ASN A 231 -47.08 -25.50 -3.21
C ASN A 231 -45.83 -24.94 -2.59
N ASP A 232 -46.14 -24.05 -1.72
CA ASP A 232 -45.41 -23.41 -0.64
C ASP A 232 -45.09 -24.44 0.47
N LEU A 233 -44.19 -24.00 1.36
CA LEU A 233 -43.86 -24.51 2.69
C LEU A 233 -42.53 -25.29 2.78
N GLY A 234 -41.59 -24.63 3.45
CA GLY A 234 -41.27 -24.96 4.80
C GLY A 234 -39.80 -24.75 5.10
N GLU A 235 -39.56 -23.70 5.83
CA GLU A 235 -38.29 -23.55 6.63
C GLU A 235 -38.15 -24.69 7.64
N LYS A 236 -36.93 -25.12 7.85
CA LYS A 236 -36.13 -25.04 9.08
C LYS A 236 -35.00 -26.08 9.13
N PRO A 237 -34.13 -26.06 10.15
CA PRO A 237 -32.71 -25.69 9.96
C PRO A 237 -31.77 -26.81 10.50
N VAL A 238 -30.44 -26.45 10.41
CA VAL A 238 -29.36 -26.93 11.29
C VAL A 238 -28.80 -28.34 11.03
N GLU A 239 -27.54 -28.42 10.83
CA GLU A 239 -26.56 -28.74 11.87
C GLU A 239 -25.12 -28.65 11.39
N LYS A 240 -24.27 -28.15 12.28
CA LYS A 240 -22.83 -28.19 12.20
C LYS A 240 -22.31 -29.62 12.16
N ASN A 241 -21.38 -29.89 11.27
CA ASN A 241 -20.38 -30.90 11.54
C ASN A 241 -18.99 -30.46 11.02
N LEU A 242 -18.08 -30.38 11.98
CA LEU A 242 -16.65 -30.36 11.83
C LEU A 242 -16.15 -31.59 11.05
N MET A 243 -15.31 -31.39 10.07
CA MET A 243 -14.20 -32.28 9.71
C MET A 243 -13.23 -31.48 8.85
N LYS A 244 -12.07 -31.15 9.39
CA LYS A 244 -10.77 -31.82 9.32
C LYS A 244 -10.16 -31.89 7.92
N ASP A 245 -8.99 -31.20 7.83
CA ASP A 245 -7.83 -31.52 7.03
C ASP A 245 -7.96 -31.56 5.50
N SER A 246 -7.47 -30.51 4.86
CA SER A 246 -6.80 -30.68 3.58
C SER A 246 -5.53 -29.84 3.51
N GLN A 247 -4.47 -30.56 3.32
CA GLN A 247 -3.08 -30.21 3.15
C GLN A 247 -2.87 -29.09 2.13
N TYR A 248 -2.14 -28.04 2.53
CA TYR A 248 -1.47 -27.14 1.60
C TYR A 248 -0.17 -27.79 1.11
N PRO A 249 0.18 -27.68 -0.16
CA PRO A 249 1.46 -28.19 -0.66
C PRO A 249 2.59 -27.28 -0.18
N SER A 250 3.62 -27.94 0.37
CA SER A 250 4.87 -27.38 0.84
C SER A 250 5.68 -26.71 -0.28
N ILE A 251 6.21 -25.52 0.03
CA ILE A 251 7.15 -24.78 -0.79
C ILE A 251 8.50 -25.51 -0.81
N PRO A 252 9.14 -25.72 -1.97
CA PRO A 252 10.45 -26.37 -2.04
C PRO A 252 11.56 -25.48 -1.51
N ASP A 253 12.44 -26.11 -0.78
CA ASP A 253 13.65 -25.61 -0.12
C ASP A 253 14.62 -24.90 -1.08
N ARG A 254 15.19 -23.78 -0.64
CA ARG A 254 16.00 -22.82 -1.41
C ARG A 254 17.50 -23.17 -1.46
N GLU A 255 17.91 -24.39 -1.15
CA GLU A 255 19.33 -24.75 -1.05
C GLU A 255 19.94 -25.49 -2.27
N LEU A 256 19.28 -25.56 -3.42
CA LEU A 256 19.76 -26.32 -4.58
C LEU A 256 20.03 -25.47 -5.83
N LYS A 257 20.67 -24.29 -5.67
CA LYS A 257 21.22 -23.53 -6.79
C LYS A 257 22.59 -22.94 -6.50
N LYS A 258 23.51 -23.76 -6.04
CA LYS A 258 24.95 -23.53 -6.21
C LYS A 258 25.51 -24.77 -6.88
N ASN A 259 25.85 -24.61 -8.13
CA ASN A 259 26.70 -25.38 -9.02
C ASN A 259 26.04 -25.70 -10.35
N LEU A 260 26.23 -24.78 -11.28
CA LEU A 260 26.36 -25.11 -12.69
C LEU A 260 27.08 -23.94 -13.39
N VAL A 261 28.38 -24.08 -13.48
CA VAL A 261 29.24 -23.45 -14.47
C VAL A 261 28.94 -24.16 -15.79
N ILE A 262 28.85 -23.44 -16.89
CA ILE A 262 29.21 -23.91 -18.25
C ILE A 262 28.67 -22.89 -19.26
N SER A 263 29.57 -22.26 -19.92
CA SER A 263 30.10 -22.39 -21.30
C SER A 263 29.15 -21.99 -22.41
N ASP A 264 29.62 -21.00 -23.11
CA ASP A 264 29.46 -20.66 -24.52
C ASP A 264 28.36 -21.34 -25.33
N TYR A 265 27.39 -20.54 -25.76
CA TYR A 265 26.81 -20.68 -27.09
C TYR A 265 26.48 -19.30 -27.69
N SER A 266 27.07 -19.08 -28.85
CA SER A 266 26.93 -17.99 -29.80
C SER A 266 25.47 -17.79 -30.22
N THR A 267 25.04 -16.53 -30.23
CA THR A 267 23.75 -16.05 -30.76
C THR A 267 23.74 -15.95 -32.28
N PRO A 268 22.64 -16.30 -32.95
CA PRO A 268 22.37 -15.76 -34.28
C PRO A 268 21.55 -14.47 -34.19
N SER A 269 22.03 -13.49 -34.91
CA SER A 269 21.41 -12.21 -35.24
C SER A 269 20.06 -12.40 -35.93
N VAL A 270 18.98 -11.79 -35.40
CA VAL A 270 17.76 -11.55 -36.17
C VAL A 270 17.44 -10.05 -36.12
N ASN A 271 17.51 -9.48 -37.32
CA ASN A 271 17.15 -8.10 -37.63
C ASN A 271 15.64 -7.84 -37.42
N GLY A 272 15.31 -6.65 -36.89
CA GLY A 272 14.03 -6.00 -37.15
C GLY A 272 13.13 -5.80 -35.93
N ALA A 273 13.51 -4.90 -34.99
CA ALA A 273 12.56 -4.24 -34.13
C ALA A 273 12.60 -2.72 -34.36
N PRO A 274 11.47 -2.02 -34.42
CA PRO A 274 11.44 -0.58 -34.65
C PRO A 274 12.10 0.18 -33.51
N ASN A 275 13.01 1.07 -33.91
CA ASN A 275 13.78 1.93 -33.03
C ASN A 275 12.85 3.03 -32.48
N PHE A 276 12.33 2.88 -31.26
CA PHE A 276 11.66 3.94 -30.53
C PHE A 276 12.73 4.78 -29.83
N ASP A 277 12.85 6.04 -30.24
CA ASP A 277 13.66 7.04 -29.58
C ASP A 277 13.14 7.26 -28.13
N ARG A 278 13.91 6.82 -27.15
CA ARG A 278 13.61 6.96 -25.70
C ARG A 278 14.17 8.23 -25.09
N SER A 279 14.71 9.17 -25.89
CA SER A 279 15.32 10.40 -25.39
C SER A 279 14.33 11.51 -25.03
N THR A 280 13.02 11.31 -25.19
CA THR A 280 11.98 12.30 -24.89
C THR A 280 11.04 11.93 -23.75
N LYS A 281 11.41 10.99 -22.87
CA LYS A 281 10.70 10.87 -21.60
C LYS A 281 11.23 11.92 -20.62
N PRO A 282 10.38 12.75 -20.01
CA PRO A 282 10.80 13.56 -18.88
C PRO A 282 11.30 12.62 -17.78
N ASP A 283 12.52 12.84 -17.33
CA ASP A 283 13.11 12.17 -16.15
C ASP A 283 12.38 12.61 -14.89
N HIS A 284 11.16 12.13 -14.66
CA HIS A 284 10.36 12.39 -13.47
C HIS A 284 9.92 11.11 -12.78
N PHE A 285 10.73 10.06 -12.83
CA PHE A 285 10.55 8.86 -12.01
C PHE A 285 11.92 8.24 -11.69
N THR A 286 12.71 8.96 -10.87
CA THR A 286 13.84 8.32 -10.19
C THR A 286 13.51 8.20 -8.72
N SER A 287 13.51 6.97 -8.29
CA SER A 287 13.63 6.50 -6.91
C SER A 287 12.44 6.73 -5.97
N THR A 288 11.33 6.07 -6.22
CA THR A 288 10.63 5.51 -5.07
C THR A 288 11.43 4.27 -4.63
N GLY A 289 12.38 4.51 -3.73
CA GLY A 289 12.98 3.42 -2.96
C GLY A 289 11.88 2.63 -2.26
N PHE A 290 12.10 1.37 -2.03
CA PHE A 290 11.21 0.34 -1.49
C PHE A 290 10.45 0.68 -0.19
N SER A 291 10.60 1.89 0.39
CA SER A 291 10.03 2.27 1.69
C SER A 291 9.13 3.51 1.66
N GLY A 292 8.98 4.20 0.54
CA GLY A 292 8.23 5.47 0.49
C GLY A 292 8.91 6.62 1.26
N LEU A 293 10.15 6.45 1.75
CA LEU A 293 10.96 7.48 2.38
C LEU A 293 11.76 8.26 1.33
N ARG A 294 11.96 9.55 1.58
CA ARG A 294 12.83 10.40 0.75
C ARG A 294 14.29 10.02 0.96
N GLN A 295 15.10 10.29 -0.05
CA GLN A 295 16.52 10.07 0.08
C GLN A 295 17.19 11.04 1.06
N VAL A 296 18.13 10.51 1.84
CA VAL A 296 19.05 11.30 2.67
C VAL A 296 20.44 11.22 2.04
N ILE A 297 20.95 12.38 1.61
CA ILE A 297 22.26 12.53 0.98
C ILE A 297 23.29 12.81 2.06
N VAL A 298 24.28 11.94 2.18
CA VAL A 298 25.34 11.99 3.18
C VAL A 298 26.66 12.29 2.47
N PRO A 299 27.38 13.38 2.79
CA PRO A 299 28.71 13.64 2.26
C PRO A 299 29.70 12.54 2.68
N SER A 300 30.48 12.02 1.73
CA SER A 300 31.41 10.90 1.96
C SER A 300 32.51 11.19 3.02
N ASP A 301 32.88 12.46 3.17
CA ASP A 301 33.90 12.88 4.14
C ASP A 301 33.35 13.18 5.55
N LEU A 302 32.01 13.05 5.74
CA LEU A 302 31.33 13.35 7.00
C LEU A 302 31.93 12.55 8.16
N MET A 303 31.96 11.21 8.04
CA MET A 303 32.42 10.33 9.12
C MET A 303 33.90 10.60 9.46
N ARG A 304 34.74 10.75 8.44
CA ARG A 304 36.17 11.07 8.64
C ARG A 304 36.37 12.38 9.39
N LYS A 305 35.66 13.44 9.01
CA LYS A 305 35.73 14.75 9.68
C LYS A 305 35.19 14.69 11.11
N PHE A 306 34.11 13.96 11.33
CA PHE A 306 33.58 13.77 12.69
C PHE A 306 34.54 13.03 13.59
N MET A 307 35.19 11.98 13.07
CA MET A 307 36.20 11.22 13.84
C MET A 307 37.39 12.08 14.30
N VAL A 308 37.79 13.07 13.51
CA VAL A 308 38.82 14.04 13.92
C VAL A 308 38.37 14.84 15.15
N LEU A 309 37.12 15.30 15.19
CA LEU A 309 36.57 16.03 16.35
C LEU A 309 36.36 15.12 17.58
N ALA A 310 36.11 13.84 17.35
CA ALA A 310 35.89 12.83 18.38
C ALA A 310 37.19 12.19 18.89
N GLU A 311 38.34 12.42 18.25
CA GLU A 311 39.61 11.72 18.51
C GLU A 311 40.01 11.72 19.97
N HIS A 312 39.97 12.89 20.62
CA HIS A 312 40.37 13.04 22.03
C HIS A 312 39.55 12.12 22.97
N ASN A 313 38.26 12.08 22.78
CA ASN A 313 37.36 11.21 23.57
C ASN A 313 37.53 9.75 23.20
N THR A 314 37.67 9.45 21.91
CA THR A 314 37.87 8.09 21.39
C THR A 314 39.12 7.44 21.99
N LEU A 315 40.24 8.17 22.06
CA LEU A 315 41.47 7.69 22.70
C LEU A 315 41.31 7.39 24.20
N ARG A 316 40.37 8.07 24.86
CA ARG A 316 40.01 7.87 26.26
C ARG A 316 38.88 6.85 26.48
N ASN A 317 38.48 6.16 25.41
CA ASN A 317 37.33 5.24 25.40
C ASN A 317 36.03 5.91 25.89
N ILE A 318 35.80 7.15 25.45
CA ILE A 318 34.60 7.94 25.74
C ILE A 318 33.86 8.18 24.44
N GLU A 319 32.56 7.93 24.43
CA GLU A 319 31.71 8.22 23.27
C GLU A 319 31.56 9.73 23.02
N THR A 320 31.44 10.09 21.76
CA THR A 320 31.15 11.44 21.30
C THR A 320 29.95 11.42 20.39
N CYS A 321 29.03 12.37 20.55
CA CYS A 321 27.89 12.51 19.66
C CYS A 321 27.86 13.87 18.93
N GLY A 322 27.17 13.90 17.80
CA GLY A 322 26.88 15.08 17.02
C GLY A 322 25.50 15.00 16.39
N ILE A 323 24.90 16.13 16.11
CA ILE A 323 23.58 16.25 15.46
C ILE A 323 23.79 16.45 13.96
N LEU A 324 23.15 15.64 13.16
CA LEU A 324 23.11 15.77 11.70
C LEU A 324 22.07 16.82 11.34
N ALA A 325 22.49 17.89 10.70
CA ALA A 325 21.61 18.95 10.27
C ALA A 325 21.79 19.26 8.78
N GLY A 326 20.74 19.69 8.13
CA GLY A 326 20.78 19.92 6.69
C GLY A 326 19.55 20.62 6.15
N LYS A 327 19.38 20.55 4.85
CA LYS A 327 18.27 21.19 4.13
C LYS A 327 17.59 20.18 3.22
N MET A 328 16.35 20.48 2.88
CA MET A 328 15.68 19.78 1.82
C MET A 328 15.96 20.49 0.50
N VAL A 329 16.41 19.72 -0.48
CA VAL A 329 16.69 20.18 -1.83
C VAL A 329 15.94 19.28 -2.81
N HIS A 330 15.00 19.84 -3.56
CA HIS A 330 14.04 19.10 -4.38
C HIS A 330 13.26 18.11 -3.50
N ASP A 331 13.42 16.83 -3.70
CA ASP A 331 12.73 15.77 -2.94
C ASP A 331 13.70 14.93 -2.09
N SER A 332 14.85 15.49 -1.72
CA SER A 332 15.91 14.80 -0.95
C SER A 332 16.40 15.66 0.20
N PHE A 333 16.77 15.03 1.31
CA PHE A 333 17.40 15.68 2.43
C PHE A 333 18.91 15.63 2.27
N HIS A 334 19.57 16.78 2.31
CA HIS A 334 21.01 16.92 2.19
C HIS A 334 21.62 17.29 3.54
N ILE A 335 22.46 16.42 4.10
CA ILE A 335 23.20 16.73 5.33
C ILE A 335 24.33 17.69 4.97
N THR A 336 24.30 18.88 5.55
CA THR A 336 25.27 19.95 5.29
C THR A 336 26.09 20.31 6.51
N HIS A 337 25.64 19.95 7.73
CA HIS A 337 26.28 20.29 8.99
C HIS A 337 26.27 19.11 9.96
N VAL A 338 27.35 18.98 10.72
CA VAL A 338 27.39 18.20 11.95
C VAL A 338 27.65 19.14 13.12
N LEU A 339 26.69 19.23 14.02
CA LEU A 339 26.79 20.09 15.21
C LEU A 339 27.19 19.22 16.40
N VAL A 340 28.37 19.48 16.97
CA VAL A 340 28.86 18.76 18.15
C VAL A 340 28.53 19.60 19.39
N PRO A 341 27.47 19.21 20.17
CA PRO A 341 27.03 19.98 21.34
C PRO A 341 27.98 19.81 22.52
N LYS A 342 27.83 20.62 23.55
CA LYS A 342 28.31 20.30 24.89
C LYS A 342 27.69 18.97 25.28
N GLN A 343 28.48 18.06 25.80
CA GLN A 343 28.06 16.69 26.06
C GLN A 343 28.89 16.05 27.17
N SER A 344 28.29 15.12 27.88
CA SER A 344 28.97 14.19 28.75
C SER A 344 28.91 12.79 28.13
N GLY A 345 30.01 12.07 28.16
CA GLY A 345 30.12 10.74 27.58
C GLY A 345 30.74 9.76 28.57
N THR A 346 30.37 8.49 28.43
CA THR A 346 30.99 7.34 29.08
C THR A 346 31.53 6.38 28.02
N THR A 347 31.90 5.16 28.38
CA THR A 347 32.32 4.12 27.45
C THR A 347 31.18 3.60 26.55
N ASP A 348 29.94 3.81 26.97
CA ASP A 348 28.75 3.15 26.40
C ASP A 348 27.58 4.10 26.13
N THR A 349 27.74 5.37 26.45
CA THR A 349 26.69 6.40 26.22
C THR A 349 27.28 7.77 26.05
N CYS A 350 26.60 8.63 25.30
CA CYS A 350 26.83 10.07 25.29
C CYS A 350 25.50 10.83 25.40
N VAL A 351 25.52 11.92 26.15
CA VAL A 351 24.34 12.76 26.38
C VAL A 351 24.68 14.20 26.02
N ALA A 352 23.92 14.77 25.08
CA ALA A 352 24.03 16.18 24.73
C ALA A 352 23.51 17.05 25.90
N GLU A 353 24.30 18.03 26.27
CA GLU A 353 23.97 19.08 27.21
C GLU A 353 23.68 20.38 26.45
N ASP A 354 23.03 21.35 27.08
CA ASP A 354 22.77 22.68 26.48
C ASP A 354 22.22 22.62 25.03
N GLU A 355 21.19 21.80 24.81
CA GLU A 355 20.53 21.68 23.48
C GLU A 355 20.05 23.05 22.92
N GLU A 356 20.08 24.09 23.74
CA GLU A 356 19.73 25.46 23.34
C GLU A 356 20.72 26.02 22.33
N ASP A 357 22.01 25.73 22.49
CA ASP A 357 23.05 26.19 21.56
C ASP A 357 22.87 25.55 20.17
N LEU A 358 22.37 24.29 20.10
CA LEU A 358 22.01 23.64 18.85
C LEU A 358 20.88 24.38 18.15
N PHE A 359 19.83 24.73 18.91
CA PHE A 359 18.70 25.47 18.36
C PHE A 359 19.10 26.87 17.89
N MET A 360 19.87 27.60 18.70
CA MET A 360 20.37 28.94 18.36
C MET A 360 21.25 28.93 17.12
N TYR A 361 21.92 27.82 16.83
CA TYR A 361 22.68 27.66 15.59
C TYR A 361 21.80 27.33 14.39
N GLN A 362 20.85 26.40 14.55
CA GLN A 362 20.02 25.88 13.46
C GLN A 362 18.93 26.86 12.99
N ASP A 363 18.25 27.55 13.92
CA ASP A 363 17.08 28.37 13.60
C ASP A 363 17.37 29.51 12.61
N PRO A 364 18.43 30.31 12.77
CA PRO A 364 18.75 31.40 11.83
C PRO A 364 19.21 30.91 10.44
N ARG A 365 19.56 29.64 10.32
CA ARG A 365 20.09 28.99 9.10
C ARG A 365 19.08 28.12 8.39
N ASP A 366 17.85 27.98 8.92
CA ASP A 366 16.82 27.08 8.42
C ASP A 366 17.31 25.63 8.26
N LEU A 367 18.09 25.14 9.24
CA LEU A 367 18.60 23.77 9.22
C LEU A 367 17.60 22.81 9.87
N ILE A 368 17.31 21.71 9.18
CA ILE A 368 16.47 20.61 9.64
C ILE A 368 17.35 19.57 10.34
N THR A 369 16.92 19.06 11.49
CA THR A 369 17.58 17.93 12.15
C THR A 369 17.25 16.64 11.40
N LEU A 370 18.27 16.01 10.81
CA LEU A 370 18.17 14.82 9.98
C LEU A 370 18.60 13.53 10.71
N GLY A 371 18.92 13.65 11.99
CA GLY A 371 19.36 12.55 12.83
C GLY A 371 20.60 12.89 13.65
N TRP A 372 21.42 11.89 13.95
CA TRP A 372 22.59 12.04 14.80
C TRP A 372 23.71 11.07 14.43
N ILE A 373 24.91 11.37 14.88
CA ILE A 373 26.10 10.55 14.71
C ILE A 373 26.78 10.38 16.09
N HIS A 374 27.32 9.18 16.36
CA HIS A 374 28.12 8.97 17.57
C HIS A 374 29.22 7.93 17.34
N THR A 375 30.16 7.89 18.29
CA THR A 375 31.26 6.93 18.26
C THR A 375 31.02 5.78 19.22
N HIS A 376 31.46 4.58 18.82
CA HIS A 376 31.66 3.40 19.66
C HIS A 376 33.16 3.09 19.74
N PRO A 377 33.91 3.68 20.67
CA PRO A 377 35.38 3.54 20.70
C PRO A 377 35.86 2.10 20.85
N SER A 378 35.11 1.28 21.58
CA SER A 378 35.50 -0.11 21.89
C SER A 378 34.51 -1.19 21.46
N GLN A 379 33.35 -0.78 20.89
CA GLN A 379 32.28 -1.68 20.43
C GLN A 379 32.18 -1.67 18.90
N THR A 380 31.48 -2.65 18.33
CA THR A 380 31.12 -2.69 16.89
C THR A 380 30.05 -1.65 16.54
N ALA A 381 29.76 -1.48 15.25
CA ALA A 381 28.73 -0.58 14.81
C ALA A 381 27.32 -1.24 14.94
N PHE A 382 26.54 -0.81 15.93
CA PHE A 382 25.16 -1.23 16.18
C PHE A 382 24.41 -0.14 16.96
N LEU A 383 23.11 -0.30 17.21
CA LEU A 383 22.38 0.55 18.14
C LEU A 383 22.13 -0.18 19.46
N SER A 384 22.66 0.36 20.56
CA SER A 384 22.32 -0.10 21.92
C SER A 384 20.84 0.23 22.24
N SER A 385 20.34 -0.28 23.37
CA SER A 385 18.97 0.08 23.79
C SER A 385 18.80 1.58 24.02
N VAL A 386 19.84 2.25 24.55
CA VAL A 386 19.85 3.70 24.74
C VAL A 386 19.83 4.43 23.41
N ASP A 387 20.61 3.94 22.42
CA ASP A 387 20.67 4.51 21.09
C ASP A 387 19.34 4.34 20.34
N MET A 388 18.70 3.18 20.46
CA MET A 388 17.38 2.96 19.88
C MET A 388 16.34 3.93 20.43
N HIS A 389 16.37 4.20 21.74
CA HIS A 389 15.50 5.20 22.34
C HIS A 389 15.82 6.63 21.89
N ASN A 390 17.09 6.97 21.67
CA ASN A 390 17.49 8.26 21.11
C ASN A 390 17.04 8.37 19.66
N GLN A 391 17.31 7.36 18.84
CA GLN A 391 16.89 7.30 17.44
C GLN A 391 15.37 7.41 17.29
N TYR A 392 14.62 6.76 18.16
CA TYR A 392 13.18 6.90 18.18
C TYR A 392 12.72 8.37 18.28
N GLY A 393 13.40 9.17 19.13
CA GLY A 393 13.09 10.59 19.26
C GLY A 393 13.23 11.36 17.94
N TYR A 394 14.27 11.08 17.17
CA TYR A 394 14.49 11.71 15.85
C TYR A 394 13.54 11.16 14.79
N GLN A 395 13.42 9.85 14.71
CA GLN A 395 12.64 9.21 13.66
C GLN A 395 11.13 9.41 13.83
N ALA A 396 10.67 9.63 15.07
CA ALA A 396 9.29 10.01 15.34
C ALA A 396 8.94 11.42 14.84
N MET A 397 9.94 12.32 14.70
CA MET A 397 9.76 13.65 14.12
C MET A 397 9.86 13.63 12.61
N LEU A 398 10.87 12.94 12.09
CA LEU A 398 11.19 12.81 10.68
C LEU A 398 11.43 11.33 10.38
N PRO A 399 10.53 10.67 9.65
CA PRO A 399 10.67 9.23 9.34
C PRO A 399 11.99 8.88 8.67
N GLU A 400 12.57 9.82 7.91
CA GLU A 400 13.86 9.69 7.23
C GLU A 400 15.08 9.90 8.13
N ALA A 401 14.89 10.25 9.41
CA ALA A 401 16.01 10.48 10.33
C ALA A 401 16.89 9.25 10.52
N ILE A 402 18.21 9.46 10.48
CA ILE A 402 19.21 8.39 10.53
C ILE A 402 20.08 8.48 11.80
N ALA A 403 20.62 7.32 12.21
CA ALA A 403 21.69 7.21 13.20
C ALA A 403 22.97 6.69 12.55
N ILE A 404 24.07 7.45 12.65
CA ILE A 404 25.37 7.00 12.18
C ILE A 404 26.19 6.57 13.39
N VAL A 405 26.76 5.37 13.35
CA VAL A 405 27.63 4.83 14.39
C VAL A 405 29.03 4.59 13.81
N CYS A 406 30.04 5.25 14.36
CA CYS A 406 31.43 5.08 13.97
C CYS A 406 32.16 4.22 15.02
N ALA A 407 32.61 3.03 14.62
CA ALA A 407 33.33 2.07 15.46
C ALA A 407 34.79 1.93 15.01
N PRO A 408 35.68 2.89 15.39
CA PRO A 408 37.02 2.98 14.82
C PRO A 408 37.91 1.78 15.14
N LYS A 409 37.76 1.14 16.30
CA LYS A 409 38.48 -0.09 16.66
C LYS A 409 38.28 -1.22 15.67
N TYR A 410 37.09 -1.31 15.10
CA TYR A 410 36.71 -2.37 14.15
C TYR A 410 36.73 -1.88 12.70
N GLN A 411 37.05 -0.61 12.47
CA GLN A 411 36.97 0.08 11.16
C GLN A 411 35.61 -0.06 10.51
N GLU A 412 34.56 -0.05 11.32
CA GLU A 412 33.16 -0.17 10.90
C GLU A 412 32.44 1.17 11.02
N THR A 413 31.52 1.39 10.12
CA THR A 413 30.51 2.46 10.22
C THR A 413 29.18 1.90 9.80
N GLY A 414 28.17 2.10 10.64
CA GLY A 414 26.78 1.74 10.35
C GLY A 414 25.92 2.98 10.19
N ILE A 415 24.95 2.93 9.30
CA ILE A 415 23.91 3.95 9.14
C ILE A 415 22.58 3.25 9.34
N PHE A 416 21.91 3.54 10.44
CA PHE A 416 20.79 2.77 10.93
C PHE A 416 19.50 3.58 11.03
N THR A 417 18.38 2.87 10.93
CA THR A 417 17.02 3.35 11.20
C THR A 417 16.25 2.30 11.99
N LEU A 418 15.34 2.69 12.85
CA LEU A 418 14.41 1.76 13.49
C LEU A 418 13.44 1.21 12.45
N THR A 419 13.19 -0.10 12.51
CA THR A 419 12.23 -0.74 11.61
C THR A 419 10.81 -0.21 11.86
N SER A 420 10.11 0.10 10.77
CA SER A 420 8.76 0.67 10.86
C SER A 420 7.75 -0.29 11.48
N GLU A 421 7.92 -1.59 11.28
CA GLU A 421 6.99 -2.63 11.71
C GLU A 421 7.16 -3.03 13.16
N ARG A 422 8.41 -2.99 13.67
CA ARG A 422 8.75 -3.48 15.00
C ARG A 422 9.46 -2.43 15.85
N GLY A 423 10.56 -1.84 15.36
CA GLY A 423 11.40 -0.93 16.12
C GLY A 423 10.65 0.29 16.62
N LEU A 424 9.95 0.99 15.73
CA LEU A 424 9.18 2.18 16.12
C LEU A 424 8.04 1.86 17.12
N PRO A 425 7.20 0.82 16.93
CA PRO A 425 6.16 0.49 17.90
C PRO A 425 6.71 0.03 19.24
N GLU A 426 7.71 -0.85 19.26
CA GLU A 426 8.25 -1.44 20.48
C GLU A 426 8.99 -0.40 21.32
N ILE A 427 9.91 0.35 20.72
CA ILE A 427 10.65 1.41 21.44
C ILE A 427 9.71 2.55 21.85
N GLY A 428 8.71 2.87 21.04
CA GLY A 428 7.73 3.92 21.35
C GLY A 428 6.83 3.59 22.54
N GLN A 429 6.57 2.32 22.81
CA GLN A 429 5.79 1.85 23.94
C GLN A 429 6.63 1.60 25.20
N CYS A 430 7.95 1.43 25.03
CA CYS A 430 8.84 1.17 26.16
C CYS A 430 8.95 2.38 27.09
N ARG A 431 8.80 2.12 28.40
CA ARG A 431 8.89 3.12 29.47
C ARG A 431 10.14 2.95 30.35
N GLU A 432 10.94 1.93 30.09
CA GLU A 432 12.16 1.67 30.83
C GLU A 432 13.21 2.74 30.54
N ARG A 433 14.07 3.04 31.53
CA ARG A 433 15.12 4.04 31.45
C ARG A 433 16.50 3.39 31.56
N GLY A 434 17.49 4.04 30.96
CA GLY A 434 18.86 3.55 30.97
C GLY A 434 19.02 2.32 30.06
N PHE A 435 20.10 1.57 30.28
CA PHE A 435 20.33 0.34 29.55
C PHE A 435 19.41 -0.78 30.01
N HIS A 436 18.67 -1.39 29.08
CA HIS A 436 17.81 -2.55 29.26
C HIS A 436 17.72 -3.34 27.97
N GLN A 437 17.30 -4.60 28.04
CA GLN A 437 17.27 -5.44 26.85
C GLN A 437 15.93 -5.33 26.16
N HIS A 438 15.99 -5.27 24.81
CA HIS A 438 14.86 -5.42 23.92
C HIS A 438 14.90 -6.75 23.16
N THR A 439 13.80 -7.12 22.54
CA THR A 439 13.73 -8.32 21.70
C THR A 439 14.69 -8.18 20.52
N LYS A 440 15.43 -9.27 20.22
CA LYS A 440 16.43 -9.29 19.15
C LYS A 440 15.86 -9.80 17.83
N THR A 441 14.78 -10.56 17.88
CA THR A 441 14.20 -11.23 16.71
C THR A 441 12.69 -11.03 16.69
N PRO A 442 12.12 -10.46 15.64
CA PRO A 442 12.82 -9.83 14.50
C PRO A 442 13.57 -8.55 14.91
N PRO A 443 14.53 -8.06 14.10
CA PRO A 443 15.39 -6.92 14.46
C PRO A 443 14.57 -5.63 14.60
N LEU A 444 14.97 -4.80 15.59
CA LEU A 444 14.31 -3.52 15.87
C LEU A 444 14.90 -2.36 15.05
N PHE A 445 16.11 -2.51 14.53
CA PHE A 445 16.75 -1.55 13.62
C PHE A 445 17.39 -2.29 12.45
N ASP A 446 17.63 -1.56 11.37
CA ASP A 446 18.23 -2.08 10.14
C ASP A 446 19.08 -0.99 9.48
N ASN A 447 19.90 -1.38 8.50
CA ASN A 447 20.61 -0.44 7.66
C ASN A 447 19.66 0.40 6.83
N CYS A 448 19.98 1.70 6.70
CA CYS A 448 19.17 2.62 5.94
C CYS A 448 19.23 2.34 4.45
N ALA A 449 18.11 1.94 3.85
CA ALA A 449 17.97 1.75 2.41
C ALA A 449 17.78 3.09 1.64
N HIS A 450 17.39 4.15 2.34
CA HIS A 450 17.10 5.47 1.77
C HIS A 450 18.26 6.46 1.86
N VAL A 451 19.49 5.99 2.14
CA VAL A 451 20.69 6.81 2.24
C VAL A 451 21.55 6.65 0.99
N SER A 452 22.08 7.78 0.49
CA SER A 452 23.10 7.82 -0.54
C SER A 452 24.31 8.59 -0.06
N VAL A 453 25.49 7.97 -0.11
CA VAL A 453 26.77 8.61 0.23
C VAL A 453 27.37 9.18 -1.05
N VAL A 454 27.70 10.47 -1.05
CA VAL A 454 28.16 11.19 -2.26
C VAL A 454 29.40 12.03 -1.98
N ASP A 455 30.29 12.14 -2.99
CA ASP A 455 31.55 12.90 -2.89
C ASP A 455 31.36 14.38 -3.26
N THR A 456 30.24 14.73 -3.87
CA THR A 456 30.01 16.08 -4.40
C THR A 456 29.56 17.10 -3.36
N GLU A 457 29.09 16.64 -2.23
CA GLU A 457 28.55 17.47 -1.16
C GLU A 457 29.63 17.87 -0.15
N ARG A 458 29.52 19.07 0.39
CA ARG A 458 30.41 19.56 1.43
C ARG A 458 29.72 19.51 2.79
N ILE A 459 30.49 19.11 3.82
CA ILE A 459 30.03 19.08 5.20
C ILE A 459 30.76 20.10 6.06
N GLU A 460 30.03 20.89 6.83
CA GLU A 460 30.54 21.81 7.85
C GLU A 460 30.47 21.11 9.22
N MET A 461 31.61 21.14 9.94
CA MET A 461 31.71 20.66 11.32
C MET A 461 31.65 21.87 12.26
N VAL A 462 30.64 21.86 13.14
CA VAL A 462 30.42 22.97 14.09
C VAL A 462 30.62 22.44 15.50
N ASP A 463 31.71 22.79 16.12
CA ASP A 463 32.01 22.40 17.50
C ASP A 463 31.48 23.44 18.49
N LEU A 464 30.42 23.09 19.21
CA LEU A 464 29.77 23.95 20.21
C LEU A 464 30.24 23.63 21.63
N ARG A 465 31.20 22.73 21.83
CA ARG A 465 31.69 22.32 23.16
C ARG A 465 32.48 23.43 23.87
N GLN A 466 33.04 24.34 23.09
CA GLN A 466 33.96 25.40 23.59
C GLN A 466 33.31 26.78 23.66
N LYS A 467 32.01 26.89 23.55
CA LYS A 467 31.31 28.18 23.66
C LYS A 467 30.87 28.48 25.08
#